data_bb169682291271794a7329e614838a0e
#
_entry.id   bb169682291271794a7329e614838a0e
#
_cell.length_a   1.000
_cell.length_b   1.000
_cell.length_c   1.000
_cell.angle_alpha   90.00
_cell.angle_beta   90.00
_cell.angle_gamma   90.00
#
_symmetry.space_group_name_H-M   'P 1'
#
loop_
_entity.id
_entity.type
_entity.pdbx_description
1 polymer ?
#
loop_
_entity_poly.entity_id
_entity_poly.type
_entity_poly.pdbx_seq_one_letter_code
_entity_poly.pdbx_strand_id
1 'polypeptide(L)'
;KGAEKRFDNQYHCLPAIVVGVQHLNEGCIDVQPIIGRLYEDGTTNFPPAILSVPIVTPQTRNSAFILPVQQGDNVLLIFSQRDVSAFKGGARDPHEPETLRISDINDAFAILGVNPLVESVYEPSRHTLPHSLDDVVVVHNLGTGNENEVRLKSSGDMEFRAKNFKFIGSTATFEVDKITNMGDNIVEGYSTLNGGGDTQGI
;
A
#
# COMPACT_ATOMS: atom_id res chain seq x y z
N LYS A 1 -4.41 -36.32 23.83
CA LYS A 1 -5.67 -35.47 23.72
C LYS A 1 -5.50 -34.03 24.20
N GLY A 2 -4.54 -33.69 25.08
CA GLY A 2 -4.31 -32.30 25.53
C GLY A 2 -3.41 -31.47 24.59
N ALA A 3 -2.47 -32.08 23.89
CA ALA A 3 -1.56 -31.39 23.00
C ALA A 3 -2.22 -30.98 21.65
N GLU A 4 -3.10 -31.82 21.09
CA GLU A 4 -3.82 -31.53 19.85
C GLU A 4 -4.75 -30.31 20.00
N LYS A 5 -5.47 -30.18 21.10
CA LYS A 5 -6.33 -29.00 21.37
C LYS A 5 -5.56 -27.68 21.48
N ARG A 6 -4.26 -27.71 21.76
CA ARG A 6 -3.43 -26.51 21.93
C ARG A 6 -3.02 -25.91 20.58
N PHE A 7 -2.90 -26.71 19.53
CA PHE A 7 -2.60 -26.26 18.16
C PHE A 7 -3.85 -25.79 17.42
N ASP A 8 -5.02 -26.24 17.86
CA ASP A 8 -6.29 -25.99 17.20
C ASP A 8 -6.75 -24.52 17.21
N ASN A 9 -6.24 -23.69 18.12
CA ASN A 9 -6.59 -22.26 18.27
C ASN A 9 -5.42 -21.33 17.99
N GLN A 10 -4.39 -21.76 17.28
CA GLN A 10 -3.25 -20.93 16.92
C GLN A 10 -3.42 -20.41 15.49
N TYR A 11 -3.36 -19.09 15.36
CA TYR A 11 -3.37 -18.41 14.07
C TYR A 11 -1.95 -18.01 13.68
N HIS A 12 -1.56 -18.22 12.44
CA HIS A 12 -0.27 -17.81 11.92
C HIS A 12 -0.41 -16.75 10.85
N CYS A 13 -1.19 -17.06 9.80
CA CYS A 13 -1.39 -16.17 8.67
C CYS A 13 -2.73 -16.52 7.99
N LEU A 14 -3.55 -15.53 7.67
CA LEU A 14 -4.82 -15.71 6.97
C LEU A 14 -5.08 -14.56 6.00
N PRO A 15 -5.54 -14.83 4.76
CA PRO A 15 -6.08 -13.78 3.91
C PRO A 15 -7.41 -13.28 4.47
N ALA A 16 -7.63 -11.97 4.34
CA ALA A 16 -8.83 -11.29 4.81
C ALA A 16 -9.24 -10.16 3.86
N ILE A 17 -10.47 -9.71 4.01
CA ILE A 17 -11.03 -8.55 3.31
C ILE A 17 -11.27 -7.42 4.32
N VAL A 18 -10.96 -6.19 3.93
CA VAL A 18 -11.28 -4.98 4.69
C VAL A 18 -12.79 -4.77 4.68
N VAL A 19 -13.40 -4.73 5.87
CA VAL A 19 -14.84 -4.51 6.04
C VAL A 19 -15.16 -3.16 6.69
N GLY A 20 -14.17 -2.48 7.25
CA GLY A 20 -14.32 -1.15 7.84
C GLY A 20 -13.01 -0.36 7.83
N VAL A 21 -13.14 0.96 7.63
CA VAL A 21 -12.02 1.92 7.56
C VAL A 21 -12.23 3.12 8.50
N GLN A 22 -13.11 2.99 9.50
CA GLN A 22 -13.48 4.08 10.42
C GLN A 22 -12.29 4.58 11.23
N HIS A 23 -11.33 3.71 11.51
CA HIS A 23 -10.12 3.98 12.30
C HIS A 23 -8.85 4.11 11.45
N LEU A 24 -8.99 4.40 10.15
CA LEU A 24 -7.85 4.52 9.25
C LEU A 24 -6.89 5.66 9.64
N ASN A 25 -7.41 6.75 10.21
CA ASN A 25 -6.62 7.85 10.77
C ASN A 25 -5.77 7.44 11.98
N GLU A 26 -6.12 6.34 12.63
CA GLU A 26 -5.37 5.72 13.74
C GLU A 26 -4.41 4.62 13.25
N GLY A 27 -4.39 4.37 11.93
CA GLY A 27 -3.60 3.31 11.31
C GLY A 27 -4.20 1.92 11.45
N CYS A 28 -5.52 1.83 11.70
CA CYS A 28 -6.23 0.57 11.91
C CYS A 28 -7.39 0.39 10.92
N ILE A 29 -7.73 -0.87 10.67
CA ILE A 29 -8.87 -1.30 9.83
C ILE A 29 -9.61 -2.45 10.49
N ASP A 30 -10.87 -2.63 10.11
CA ASP A 30 -11.64 -3.81 10.45
C ASP A 30 -11.58 -4.81 9.30
N VAL A 31 -11.36 -6.07 9.61
CA VAL A 31 -11.14 -7.11 8.61
C VAL A 31 -11.95 -8.37 8.87
N GLN A 32 -12.38 -9.05 7.81
CA GLN A 32 -13.02 -10.35 7.85
C GLN A 32 -12.10 -11.41 7.25
N PRO A 33 -11.55 -12.35 8.03
CA PRO A 33 -10.85 -13.50 7.48
C PRO A 33 -11.76 -14.29 6.55
N ILE A 34 -11.26 -14.68 5.37
CA ILE A 34 -12.08 -15.30 4.32
C ILE A 34 -11.95 -16.82 4.24
N ILE A 35 -10.97 -17.38 4.95
CA ILE A 35 -10.77 -18.84 5.00
C ILE A 35 -11.25 -19.36 6.34
N GLY A 36 -12.25 -20.24 6.29
CA GLY A 36 -12.77 -20.95 7.45
C GLY A 36 -11.97 -22.21 7.74
N ARG A 37 -12.19 -22.75 8.92
CA ARG A 37 -11.66 -24.04 9.33
C ARG A 37 -12.65 -25.15 8.95
N LEU A 38 -12.18 -26.08 8.16
CA LEU A 38 -12.94 -27.29 7.82
C LEU A 38 -12.67 -28.38 8.87
N TYR A 39 -13.74 -28.95 9.43
CA TYR A 39 -13.67 -30.06 10.37
C TYR A 39 -13.89 -31.41 9.66
N GLU A 40 -13.49 -32.51 10.30
CA GLU A 40 -13.62 -33.87 9.76
C GLU A 40 -15.08 -34.28 9.49
N ASP A 41 -16.04 -33.68 10.19
CA ASP A 41 -17.48 -33.90 9.97
C ASP A 41 -18.04 -33.12 8.76
N GLY A 42 -17.18 -32.40 8.03
CA GLY A 42 -17.56 -31.58 6.86
C GLY A 42 -18.12 -30.21 7.21
N THR A 43 -18.20 -29.86 8.49
CA THR A 43 -18.60 -28.48 8.88
C THR A 43 -17.46 -27.49 8.72
N THR A 44 -17.80 -26.24 8.39
CA THR A 44 -16.81 -25.15 8.30
C THR A 44 -17.16 -24.07 9.31
N ASN A 45 -16.17 -23.66 10.11
CA ASN A 45 -16.28 -22.52 11.02
C ASN A 45 -15.42 -21.36 10.50
N PHE A 46 -16.04 -20.21 10.27
CA PHE A 46 -15.34 -18.99 9.85
C PHE A 46 -14.96 -18.17 11.08
N PRO A 47 -13.72 -17.64 11.13
CA PRO A 47 -13.35 -16.70 12.17
C PRO A 47 -14.26 -15.46 12.13
N PRO A 48 -14.58 -14.84 13.27
CA PRO A 48 -15.32 -13.58 13.30
C PRO A 48 -14.51 -12.43 12.66
N ALA A 49 -15.18 -11.32 12.34
CA ALA A 49 -14.49 -10.10 11.97
C ALA A 49 -13.59 -9.62 13.12
N ILE A 50 -12.44 -9.10 12.78
CA ILE A 50 -11.45 -8.57 13.73
C ILE A 50 -11.45 -7.07 13.57
N LEU A 51 -11.68 -6.36 14.67
CA LEU A 51 -11.77 -4.90 14.69
C LEU A 51 -10.42 -4.27 15.04
N SER A 52 -10.22 -3.06 14.53
CA SER A 52 -9.05 -2.21 14.84
C SER A 52 -7.70 -2.93 14.66
N VAL A 53 -7.55 -3.63 13.55
CA VAL A 53 -6.30 -4.31 13.20
C VAL A 53 -5.30 -3.29 12.65
N PRO A 54 -4.10 -3.13 13.26
CA PRO A 54 -3.08 -2.21 12.77
C PRO A 54 -2.58 -2.61 11.38
N ILE A 55 -2.38 -1.60 10.52
CA ILE A 55 -1.85 -1.78 9.17
C ILE A 55 -0.31 -1.76 9.23
N VAL A 56 0.31 -2.75 8.62
CA VAL A 56 1.76 -2.76 8.39
C VAL A 56 2.05 -2.02 7.10
N THR A 57 2.65 -0.84 7.22
CA THR A 57 3.11 -0.02 6.09
C THR A 57 4.63 0.15 6.12
N PRO A 58 5.30 0.27 4.97
CA PRO A 58 6.70 0.65 4.93
C PRO A 58 6.89 2.06 5.52
N GLN A 59 7.34 2.12 6.77
CA GLN A 59 7.49 3.39 7.49
C GLN A 59 8.64 3.37 8.49
N THR A 60 9.15 4.55 8.76
CA THR A 60 10.08 4.85 9.85
C THR A 60 9.48 5.93 10.75
N ARG A 61 10.26 6.44 11.70
CA ARG A 61 9.79 7.52 12.57
C ARG A 61 9.32 8.77 11.81
N ASN A 62 9.99 9.09 10.69
CA ASN A 62 9.81 10.36 9.97
C ASN A 62 9.49 10.19 8.48
N SER A 63 9.32 8.97 7.99
CA SER A 63 9.08 8.69 6.57
C SER A 63 8.13 7.51 6.42
N ALA A 64 7.20 7.59 5.46
CA ALA A 64 6.25 6.53 5.20
C ALA A 64 5.88 6.45 3.71
N PHE A 65 5.52 5.24 3.28
CA PHE A 65 4.82 5.00 2.01
C PHE A 65 3.35 4.76 2.32
N ILE A 66 2.51 5.77 2.08
CA ILE A 66 1.08 5.73 2.46
C ILE A 66 0.26 5.33 1.25
N LEU A 67 -0.41 4.19 1.34
CA LEU A 67 -1.37 3.72 0.34
C LEU A 67 -2.79 3.98 0.86
N PRO A 68 -3.71 4.46 0.01
CA PRO A 68 -5.12 4.53 0.38
C PRO A 68 -5.67 3.11 0.58
N VAL A 69 -6.44 2.92 1.64
CA VAL A 69 -7.10 1.65 1.94
C VAL A 69 -8.60 1.86 1.90
N GLN A 70 -9.31 0.95 1.25
CA GLN A 70 -10.75 1.01 1.08
C GLN A 70 -11.42 -0.30 1.55
N GLN A 71 -12.70 -0.22 1.84
CA GLN A 71 -13.51 -1.40 2.07
C GLN A 71 -13.52 -2.27 0.81
N GLY A 72 -13.32 -3.58 0.97
CA GLY A 72 -13.18 -4.54 -0.11
C GLY A 72 -11.72 -4.85 -0.49
N ASP A 73 -10.73 -4.09 0.00
CA ASP A 73 -9.33 -4.41 -0.24
C ASP A 73 -8.93 -5.72 0.44
N ASN A 74 -8.05 -6.47 -0.22
CA ASN A 74 -7.50 -7.70 0.33
C ASN A 74 -6.27 -7.41 1.17
N VAL A 75 -6.14 -8.15 2.27
CA VAL A 75 -4.99 -8.06 3.19
C VAL A 75 -4.55 -9.45 3.62
N LEU A 76 -3.28 -9.57 4.00
CA LEU A 76 -2.77 -10.73 4.70
C LEU A 76 -2.67 -10.41 6.19
N LEU A 77 -3.39 -11.16 7.02
CA LEU A 77 -3.23 -11.09 8.46
C LEU A 77 -2.03 -11.94 8.89
N ILE A 78 -1.18 -11.37 9.71
CA ILE A 78 -0.15 -12.07 10.47
C ILE A 78 -0.47 -11.93 11.95
N PHE A 79 -0.24 -12.98 12.71
CA PHE A 79 -0.58 -13.01 14.14
C PHE A 79 0.68 -13.07 14.99
N SER A 80 0.74 -12.21 16.00
CA SER A 80 1.87 -12.22 16.92
C SER A 80 1.91 -13.51 17.75
N GLN A 81 3.10 -13.99 18.01
CA GLN A 81 3.32 -15.14 18.89
C GLN A 81 2.90 -14.86 20.33
N ARG A 82 2.88 -13.60 20.75
CA ARG A 82 2.54 -13.18 22.11
C ARG A 82 1.49 -12.08 22.05
N ASP A 83 0.83 -11.88 23.17
CA ASP A 83 -0.07 -10.76 23.39
C ASP A 83 0.63 -9.43 23.13
N VAL A 84 0.06 -8.62 22.21
CA VAL A 84 0.58 -7.32 21.79
C VAL A 84 -0.33 -6.16 22.24
N SER A 85 -1.23 -6.38 23.18
CA SER A 85 -2.18 -5.36 23.64
C SER A 85 -1.46 -4.11 24.15
N ALA A 86 -0.46 -4.26 25.00
CA ALA A 86 0.33 -3.14 25.50
C ALA A 86 1.08 -2.41 24.40
N PHE A 87 1.65 -3.12 23.41
CA PHE A 87 2.29 -2.52 22.23
C PHE A 87 1.29 -1.72 21.41
N LYS A 88 0.10 -2.26 21.11
CA LYS A 88 -0.99 -1.55 20.44
C LYS A 88 -1.45 -0.33 21.21
N GLY A 89 -1.40 -0.40 22.55
CA GLY A 89 -1.68 0.71 23.45
C GLY A 89 -0.57 1.76 23.56
N GLY A 90 0.59 1.56 22.90
CA GLY A 90 1.67 2.53 22.81
C GLY A 90 2.92 2.21 23.63
N ALA A 91 2.99 1.05 24.31
CA ALA A 91 4.19 0.62 25.00
C ALA A 91 5.36 0.39 24.02
N ARG A 92 6.54 0.93 24.35
CA ARG A 92 7.75 0.85 23.51
C ARG A 92 8.95 0.23 24.22
N ASP A 93 8.91 0.16 25.54
CA ASP A 93 9.95 -0.48 26.33
C ASP A 93 9.67 -1.99 26.45
N PRO A 94 10.70 -2.81 26.69
CA PRO A 94 10.49 -4.22 26.97
C PRO A 94 9.53 -4.42 28.16
N HIS A 95 8.47 -5.20 27.95
CA HIS A 95 7.41 -5.43 28.93
C HIS A 95 6.94 -6.89 28.88
N GLU A 96 6.31 -7.33 29.95
CA GLU A 96 5.63 -8.62 30.00
C GLU A 96 4.29 -8.53 29.23
N PRO A 97 3.85 -9.63 28.57
CA PRO A 97 2.54 -9.68 27.96
C PRO A 97 1.44 -9.61 29.04
N GLU A 98 0.36 -8.93 28.74
CA GLU A 98 -0.78 -8.79 29.67
C GLU A 98 -1.52 -10.12 29.90
N THR A 99 -1.47 -11.01 28.92
CA THR A 99 -2.13 -12.31 28.96
C THR A 99 -1.21 -13.43 28.46
N LEU A 100 -1.62 -14.68 28.69
CA LEU A 100 -0.91 -15.88 28.22
C LEU A 100 -1.33 -16.30 26.80
N ARG A 101 -1.98 -15.41 26.02
CA ARG A 101 -2.36 -15.69 24.63
C ARG A 101 -1.14 -16.02 23.78
N ILE A 102 -1.31 -16.97 22.87
CA ILE A 102 -0.28 -17.38 21.90
C ILE A 102 -0.94 -17.49 20.55
N SER A 103 -0.44 -16.72 19.56
CA SER A 103 -0.95 -16.70 18.19
C SER A 103 -2.48 -16.54 18.17
N ASP A 104 -2.97 -15.59 18.94
CA ASP A 104 -4.40 -15.32 19.11
C ASP A 104 -4.93 -14.43 17.98
N ILE A 105 -6.21 -14.59 17.67
CA ILE A 105 -6.88 -13.80 16.64
C ILE A 105 -6.84 -12.29 16.90
N ASN A 106 -6.83 -11.87 18.17
CA ASN A 106 -6.76 -10.47 18.58
C ASN A 106 -5.37 -9.83 18.41
N ASP A 107 -4.33 -10.65 18.21
CA ASP A 107 -2.95 -10.21 18.09
C ASP A 107 -2.53 -10.09 16.59
N ALA A 108 -3.51 -9.78 15.73
CA ALA A 108 -3.34 -9.60 14.29
C ALA A 108 -2.72 -8.26 13.92
N PHE A 109 -1.96 -8.27 12.82
CA PHE A 109 -1.52 -7.13 12.01
C PHE A 109 -1.90 -7.39 10.55
N ALA A 110 -2.25 -6.35 9.79
CA ALA A 110 -2.67 -6.46 8.40
C ALA A 110 -1.57 -5.96 7.45
N ILE A 111 -1.14 -6.82 6.52
CA ILE A 111 -0.22 -6.46 5.43
C ILE A 111 -1.05 -6.24 4.17
N LEU A 112 -0.91 -5.07 3.52
CA LEU A 112 -1.56 -4.74 2.25
C LEU A 112 -0.89 -5.48 1.08
N GLY A 113 -1.62 -5.60 -0.05
CA GLY A 113 -1.05 -6.04 -1.33
C GLY A 113 -1.07 -7.55 -1.56
N VAL A 114 -1.91 -8.30 -0.86
CA VAL A 114 -2.15 -9.72 -1.13
C VAL A 114 -3.50 -9.85 -1.84
N ASN A 115 -3.46 -10.09 -3.16
CA ASN A 115 -4.66 -10.22 -3.98
C ASN A 115 -4.79 -11.64 -4.56
N PRO A 116 -6.02 -12.09 -4.88
CA PRO A 116 -6.23 -13.26 -5.71
C PRO A 116 -5.50 -13.12 -7.05
N LEU A 117 -5.09 -14.24 -7.65
CA LEU A 117 -4.35 -14.23 -8.93
C LEU A 117 -5.11 -13.50 -10.04
N VAL A 118 -6.44 -13.59 -10.04
CA VAL A 118 -7.31 -12.90 -11.01
C VAL A 118 -7.30 -11.36 -10.87
N GLU A 119 -6.81 -10.86 -9.75
CA GLU A 119 -6.69 -9.44 -9.43
C GLU A 119 -5.22 -8.97 -9.39
N SER A 120 -4.33 -9.71 -10.04
CA SER A 120 -2.91 -9.40 -10.08
C SER A 120 -2.64 -8.02 -10.67
N VAL A 121 -1.82 -7.23 -10.00
CA VAL A 121 -1.34 -5.94 -10.52
C VAL A 121 -0.34 -6.11 -11.67
N TYR A 122 0.17 -7.33 -11.88
CA TYR A 122 1.05 -7.66 -13.01
C TYR A 122 0.27 -8.01 -14.29
N GLU A 123 -1.07 -8.09 -14.22
CA GLU A 123 -1.90 -8.37 -15.40
C GLU A 123 -2.03 -7.10 -16.26
N PRO A 124 -1.49 -7.07 -17.50
CA PRO A 124 -1.47 -5.85 -18.32
C PRO A 124 -2.86 -5.29 -18.64
N SER A 125 -3.88 -6.15 -18.72
CA SER A 125 -5.25 -5.72 -19.05
C SER A 125 -5.91 -4.89 -17.93
N ARG A 126 -5.35 -4.88 -16.73
CA ARG A 126 -5.81 -4.05 -15.61
C ARG A 126 -5.30 -2.61 -15.68
N HIS A 127 -4.30 -2.34 -16.50
CA HIS A 127 -3.69 -1.04 -16.63
C HIS A 127 -4.28 -0.29 -17.84
N THR A 128 -4.67 0.96 -17.64
CA THR A 128 -5.04 1.87 -18.73
C THR A 128 -3.79 2.26 -19.53
N LEU A 129 -2.65 2.33 -18.85
CA LEU A 129 -1.34 2.66 -19.43
C LEU A 129 -0.44 1.42 -19.41
N PRO A 130 -0.38 0.65 -20.51
CA PRO A 130 0.42 -0.58 -20.57
C PRO A 130 1.90 -0.31 -20.29
N HIS A 131 2.56 -1.21 -19.60
CA HIS A 131 4.00 -1.16 -19.28
C HIS A 131 4.65 -2.53 -19.46
N SER A 132 5.98 -2.55 -19.54
CA SER A 132 6.74 -3.80 -19.47
C SER A 132 6.78 -4.33 -18.06
N LEU A 133 6.77 -5.64 -17.88
CA LEU A 133 7.00 -6.28 -16.57
C LEU A 133 8.43 -6.10 -16.06
N ASP A 134 9.35 -5.64 -16.92
CA ASP A 134 10.73 -5.31 -16.56
C ASP A 134 10.88 -3.89 -16.01
N ASP A 135 9.81 -3.08 -16.04
CA ASP A 135 9.80 -1.71 -15.54
C ASP A 135 9.42 -1.68 -14.05
N VAL A 136 9.97 -0.72 -13.30
CA VAL A 136 9.47 -0.39 -11.97
C VAL A 136 8.39 0.66 -12.09
N VAL A 137 7.20 0.38 -11.58
CA VAL A 137 6.03 1.27 -11.72
C VAL A 137 5.43 1.56 -10.34
N VAL A 138 5.22 2.84 -10.06
CA VAL A 138 4.37 3.29 -8.95
C VAL A 138 3.12 3.89 -9.58
N VAL A 139 1.99 3.24 -9.40
CA VAL A 139 0.73 3.62 -10.03
C VAL A 139 -0.34 3.89 -8.98
N HIS A 140 -1.19 4.89 -9.24
CA HIS A 140 -2.40 5.15 -8.47
C HIS A 140 -3.61 5.23 -9.40
N ASN A 141 -4.81 4.88 -8.90
CA ASN A 141 -6.06 4.76 -9.67
C ASN A 141 -5.99 3.72 -10.80
N LEU A 142 -5.36 2.58 -10.52
CA LEU A 142 -5.19 1.47 -11.45
C LEU A 142 -6.53 1.09 -12.11
N GLY A 143 -6.58 1.03 -13.45
CA GLY A 143 -7.74 0.61 -14.24
C GLY A 143 -8.92 1.58 -14.27
N THR A 144 -8.78 2.80 -13.73
CA THR A 144 -9.91 3.76 -13.63
C THR A 144 -10.00 4.76 -14.79
N GLY A 145 -9.02 4.78 -15.72
CA GLY A 145 -8.90 5.82 -16.74
C GLY A 145 -8.33 7.16 -16.20
N ASN A 146 -8.17 7.30 -14.88
CA ASN A 146 -7.51 8.44 -14.21
C ASN A 146 -6.18 8.02 -13.59
N GLU A 147 -5.54 7.02 -14.17
CA GLU A 147 -4.24 6.56 -13.71
C GLU A 147 -3.20 7.69 -13.77
N ASN A 148 -2.40 7.74 -12.73
CA ASN A 148 -1.16 8.49 -12.73
C ASN A 148 -0.05 7.58 -12.25
N GLU A 149 1.14 7.74 -12.83
CA GLU A 149 2.25 6.85 -12.58
C GLU A 149 3.61 7.53 -12.63
N VAL A 150 4.54 6.95 -11.91
CA VAL A 150 5.98 7.14 -12.07
C VAL A 150 6.55 5.82 -12.54
N ARG A 151 7.26 5.83 -13.66
CA ARG A 151 7.84 4.65 -14.27
C ARG A 151 9.34 4.80 -14.44
N LEU A 152 10.10 3.82 -13.95
CA LEU A 152 11.51 3.64 -14.25
C LEU A 152 11.62 2.49 -15.26
N LYS A 153 11.95 2.83 -16.50
CA LYS A 153 11.98 1.86 -17.60
C LYS A 153 13.27 1.05 -17.59
N SER A 154 13.18 -0.17 -18.00
CA SER A 154 14.34 -1.06 -18.23
C SER A 154 15.33 -0.51 -19.28
N SER A 155 14.86 0.42 -20.16
CA SER A 155 15.73 1.18 -21.09
C SER A 155 16.62 2.22 -20.41
N GLY A 156 16.37 2.57 -19.14
CA GLY A 156 17.04 3.64 -18.41
C GLY A 156 16.28 4.98 -18.45
N ASP A 157 15.16 5.04 -19.12
CA ASP A 157 14.31 6.23 -19.15
C ASP A 157 13.45 6.33 -17.89
N MET A 158 13.04 7.55 -17.52
CA MET A 158 12.05 7.81 -16.48
C MET A 158 10.86 8.55 -17.09
N GLU A 159 9.66 8.09 -16.78
CA GLU A 159 8.41 8.71 -17.22
C GLU A 159 7.54 9.09 -16.03
N PHE A 160 6.95 10.28 -16.10
CA PHE A 160 5.90 10.73 -15.20
C PHE A 160 4.64 10.95 -16.02
N ARG A 161 3.55 10.31 -15.66
CA ARG A 161 2.26 10.43 -16.34
C ARG A 161 1.19 10.87 -15.36
N ALA A 162 0.55 11.99 -15.64
CA ALA A 162 -0.55 12.54 -14.86
C ALA A 162 -1.38 13.48 -15.74
N LYS A 163 -2.64 13.67 -15.37
CA LYS A 163 -3.53 14.65 -16.03
C LYS A 163 -3.00 16.09 -15.87
N ASN A 164 -2.47 16.40 -14.70
CA ASN A 164 -1.89 17.70 -14.40
C ASN A 164 -0.61 17.49 -13.57
N PHE A 165 0.40 18.28 -13.88
CA PHE A 165 1.68 18.30 -13.18
C PHE A 165 1.85 19.61 -12.45
N LYS A 166 2.17 19.59 -11.16
CA LYS A 166 2.46 20.79 -10.37
C LYS A 166 3.70 20.57 -9.51
N PHE A 167 4.70 21.41 -9.71
CA PHE A 167 5.87 21.51 -8.82
C PHE A 167 5.66 22.66 -7.83
N ILE A 168 5.80 22.37 -6.54
CA ILE A 168 5.70 23.35 -5.47
C ILE A 168 7.01 23.33 -4.69
N GLY A 169 7.74 24.41 -4.75
CA GLY A 169 9.03 24.56 -4.06
C GLY A 169 9.58 25.96 -4.23
N SER A 170 10.66 26.25 -3.54
CA SER A 170 11.34 27.56 -3.67
C SER A 170 12.15 27.65 -4.96
N THR A 171 12.68 26.54 -5.45
CA THR A 171 13.54 26.48 -6.64
C THR A 171 13.37 25.14 -7.33
N ALA A 172 13.35 25.15 -8.67
CA ALA A 172 13.51 23.96 -9.50
C ALA A 172 14.69 24.18 -10.45
N THR A 173 15.62 23.21 -10.53
CA THR A 173 16.78 23.26 -11.42
C THR A 173 16.73 22.06 -12.36
N PHE A 174 16.91 22.30 -13.65
CA PHE A 174 16.99 21.27 -14.68
C PHE A 174 18.36 21.38 -15.37
N GLU A 175 19.20 20.37 -15.20
CA GLU A 175 20.49 20.22 -15.88
C GLU A 175 20.31 19.21 -17.02
N VAL A 176 19.92 19.68 -18.20
CA VAL A 176 19.61 18.84 -19.37
C VAL A 176 20.08 19.54 -20.64
N ASP A 177 20.50 18.78 -21.64
CA ASP A 177 20.93 19.32 -22.93
C ASP A 177 19.80 19.99 -23.70
N LYS A 178 18.56 19.51 -23.49
CA LYS A 178 17.39 20.04 -24.20
C LYS A 178 16.10 19.86 -23.40
N ILE A 179 15.29 20.91 -23.38
CA ILE A 179 13.89 20.86 -22.93
C ILE A 179 13.01 21.05 -24.16
N THR A 180 12.08 20.11 -24.40
CA THR A 180 11.11 20.20 -25.48
C THR A 180 9.71 20.32 -24.89
N ASN A 181 8.99 21.38 -25.22
CA ASN A 181 7.58 21.57 -24.90
C ASN A 181 6.76 21.41 -26.19
N MET A 182 5.71 20.59 -26.13
CA MET A 182 4.83 20.29 -27.28
C MET A 182 3.44 20.93 -27.12
N GLY A 183 3.35 22.11 -26.54
CA GLY A 183 2.12 22.86 -26.32
C GLY A 183 2.41 24.31 -25.98
N ASP A 184 1.36 25.05 -25.63
CA ASP A 184 1.49 26.46 -25.29
C ASP A 184 2.27 26.64 -23.99
N ASN A 185 3.25 27.53 -23.98
CA ASN A 185 3.99 27.95 -22.80
C ASN A 185 3.40 29.25 -22.26
N ILE A 186 2.75 29.19 -21.11
CA ILE A 186 2.32 30.38 -20.38
C ILE A 186 3.29 30.58 -19.21
N VAL A 187 4.06 31.66 -19.24
CA VAL A 187 4.95 32.04 -18.12
C VAL A 187 4.35 33.27 -17.45
N GLU A 188 3.78 33.06 -16.26
CA GLU A 188 3.33 34.14 -15.39
C GLU A 188 4.49 34.52 -14.45
N GLY A 189 5.08 35.68 -14.66
CA GLY A 189 6.24 36.21 -13.91
C GLY A 189 7.44 36.53 -14.77
N TYR A 190 8.60 36.77 -14.12
CA TYR A 190 9.84 37.08 -14.84
C TYR A 190 10.53 35.77 -15.27
N SER A 191 10.81 35.62 -16.57
CA SER A 191 11.74 34.62 -17.07
C SER A 191 13.01 35.26 -17.57
N THR A 192 14.16 34.78 -17.10
CA THR A 192 15.48 35.20 -17.62
C THR A 192 16.12 33.98 -18.25
N LEU A 193 16.33 34.02 -19.58
CA LEU A 193 17.09 33.00 -20.30
C LEU A 193 18.54 33.44 -20.40
N ASN A 194 19.42 32.87 -19.54
CA ASN A 194 20.87 33.10 -19.57
C ASN A 194 21.51 32.01 -20.44
N GLY A 195 21.73 32.28 -21.70
CA GLY A 195 22.43 31.38 -22.65
C GLY A 195 22.20 31.84 -24.08
N GLY A 196 23.26 31.93 -24.89
CA GLY A 196 23.20 32.38 -26.28
C GLY A 196 22.38 31.41 -27.13
N GLY A 197 21.07 31.61 -27.15
CA GLY A 197 20.15 30.92 -28.05
C GLY A 197 19.17 31.94 -28.60
N ASP A 198 18.96 31.92 -29.91
CA ASP A 198 17.98 32.72 -30.63
C ASP A 198 16.60 32.64 -29.93
N THR A 199 16.19 33.77 -29.34
CA THR A 199 14.79 34.02 -29.00
C THR A 199 14.03 34.33 -30.29
N GLN A 200 13.63 33.33 -31.07
CA GLN A 200 12.61 33.52 -32.07
C GLN A 200 11.23 33.30 -31.47
N GLY A 201 10.52 34.38 -31.29
CA GLY A 201 9.06 34.48 -31.33
C GLY A 201 8.36 34.14 -30.02
N ILE A 202 7.97 35.16 -29.35
CA ILE A 202 6.72 35.20 -28.57
C ILE A 202 5.57 35.55 -29.52
#